data_1df9cbe7ca2c87d6a685c63c434733a0
#
_entry.id   1df9cbe7ca2c87d6a685c63c434733a0
#
_cell.length_a   1.000
_cell.length_b   1.000
_cell.length_c   1.000
_cell.angle_alpha   90.00
_cell.angle_beta   90.00
_cell.angle_gamma   90.00
#
_symmetry.space_group_name_H-M   'P 1'
#
loop_
_entity.id
_entity.type
_entity.pdbx_description
1 polymer ?
#
loop_
_entity_poly.entity_id
_entity_poly.type
_entity_poly.pdbx_seq_one_letter_code
_entity_poly.pdbx_strand_id
1 'polypeptide(L)'
;MYYGEIKPCDIANGAGVRVSLFVSGCTNRCEHCFQPQTWDFSYGQPFTETTQTYLLSLLAPSYISGLTLLGGEPFEPENQRSLLPFLRRVRAALPQKDIWCFTGFTWEELHTPGSHPRCAVTDELLSLLDVLVDGRYVDALRDISLRFRGSSKQRLIDLNATRRTGRLTLLPAREGRRPAAQP
;
A
#
# COMPACT_ATOMS: atom_id res chain seq x y z
N MET A 1 2.56 6.20 15.36
CA MET A 1 1.56 6.04 14.29
C MET A 1 0.26 5.47 14.86
N TYR A 2 -0.86 5.86 14.27
CA TYR A 2 -2.18 5.28 14.52
C TYR A 2 -2.70 4.59 13.27
N TYR A 3 -3.75 3.79 13.40
CA TYR A 3 -4.44 3.15 12.28
C TYR A 3 -5.95 3.17 12.50
N GLY A 4 -6.70 3.35 11.41
CA GLY A 4 -8.17 3.39 11.45
C GLY A 4 -8.82 2.01 11.44
N GLU A 5 -8.27 1.07 10.65
CA GLU A 5 -8.88 -0.24 10.45
C GLU A 5 -7.85 -1.31 10.06
N ILE A 6 -8.13 -2.56 10.44
CA ILE A 6 -7.48 -3.77 9.91
C ILE A 6 -8.57 -4.64 9.29
N LYS A 7 -8.45 -4.95 7.98
CA LYS A 7 -9.32 -5.93 7.32
C LYS A 7 -8.58 -7.26 7.19
N PRO A 8 -9.04 -8.31 7.89
CA PRO A 8 -8.36 -9.61 7.89
C PRO A 8 -8.49 -10.37 6.56
N CYS A 9 -9.55 -10.10 5.78
CA CYS A 9 -9.82 -10.72 4.47
C CYS A 9 -10.33 -9.65 3.52
N ASP A 10 -9.42 -9.07 2.74
CA ASP A 10 -9.71 -8.03 1.76
C ASP A 10 -9.41 -8.54 0.35
N ILE A 11 -10.32 -8.32 -0.59
CA ILE A 11 -10.18 -8.70 -2.01
C ILE A 11 -10.17 -7.47 -2.94
N ALA A 12 -10.36 -6.27 -2.39
CA ALA A 12 -10.47 -5.04 -3.17
C ALA A 12 -9.13 -4.33 -3.38
N ASN A 13 -8.22 -4.45 -2.41
CA ASN A 13 -7.00 -3.65 -2.36
C ASN A 13 -5.74 -4.46 -2.73
N GLY A 14 -5.79 -5.18 -3.84
CA GLY A 14 -4.68 -5.95 -4.38
C GLY A 14 -5.11 -7.35 -4.86
N ALA A 15 -4.16 -8.10 -5.41
CA ALA A 15 -4.43 -9.43 -5.95
C ALA A 15 -4.55 -10.49 -4.84
N GLY A 16 -5.52 -11.39 -4.95
CA GLY A 16 -5.79 -12.46 -3.98
C GLY A 16 -6.54 -11.98 -2.75
N VAL A 17 -6.57 -12.81 -1.70
CA VAL A 17 -7.12 -12.45 -0.39
C VAL A 17 -6.00 -11.87 0.46
N ARG A 18 -6.21 -10.70 1.05
CA ARG A 18 -5.16 -9.94 1.70
C ARG A 18 -5.54 -9.50 3.11
N VAL A 19 -4.54 -9.23 3.93
CA VAL A 19 -4.73 -8.43 5.13
C VAL A 19 -4.45 -6.97 4.76
N SER A 20 -5.41 -6.09 5.03
CA SER A 20 -5.25 -4.65 4.74
C SER A 20 -5.16 -3.85 6.03
N LEU A 21 -4.10 -3.05 6.16
CA LEU A 21 -3.88 -2.10 7.25
C LEU A 21 -4.13 -0.67 6.75
N PHE A 22 -5.15 -0.03 7.28
CA PHE A 22 -5.49 1.36 6.99
C PHE A 22 -4.83 2.27 8.02
N VAL A 23 -3.70 2.85 7.69
CA VAL A 23 -2.97 3.79 8.55
C VAL A 23 -3.71 5.12 8.69
N SER A 24 -3.39 5.87 9.74
CA SER A 24 -3.89 7.24 9.97
C SER A 24 -2.75 8.26 9.78
N GLY A 25 -3.13 9.49 9.44
CA GLY A 25 -2.23 10.56 9.05
C GLY A 25 -2.10 10.66 7.53
N CYS A 26 -2.56 11.78 6.94
CA CYS A 26 -2.45 12.06 5.52
C CYS A 26 -2.47 13.56 5.26
N THR A 27 -1.44 14.07 4.63
CA THR A 27 -1.35 15.50 4.23
C THR A 27 -1.84 15.74 2.81
N ASN A 28 -2.12 14.71 2.02
CA ASN A 28 -2.58 14.85 0.64
C ASN A 28 -3.96 15.48 0.51
N ARG A 29 -4.89 15.20 1.45
CA ARG A 29 -6.25 15.75 1.53
C ARG A 29 -6.97 15.79 0.17
N CYS A 30 -6.97 14.64 -0.53
CA CYS A 30 -7.59 14.54 -1.86
C CYS A 30 -9.08 14.89 -1.80
N GLU A 31 -9.56 15.61 -2.80
CA GLU A 31 -10.97 15.87 -2.99
C GLU A 31 -11.73 14.54 -3.15
N HIS A 32 -12.90 14.42 -2.50
CA HIS A 32 -13.70 13.20 -2.45
C HIS A 32 -12.96 11.95 -1.93
N CYS A 33 -12.00 12.16 -1.01
CA CYS A 33 -11.36 11.04 -0.31
C CYS A 33 -12.43 10.17 0.38
N PHE A 34 -12.37 8.85 0.16
CA PHE A 34 -13.35 7.92 0.76
C PHE A 34 -13.14 7.70 2.27
N GLN A 35 -11.99 8.12 2.83
CA GLN A 35 -11.66 8.02 4.25
C GLN A 35 -11.09 9.33 4.83
N PRO A 36 -11.81 10.46 4.78
CA PRO A 36 -11.27 11.74 5.23
C PRO A 36 -10.92 11.77 6.73
N GLN A 37 -11.54 10.91 7.54
CA GLN A 37 -11.21 10.75 8.96
C GLN A 37 -9.75 10.32 9.19
N THR A 38 -9.15 9.59 8.26
CA THR A 38 -7.75 9.14 8.34
C THR A 38 -6.74 10.26 8.03
N TRP A 39 -7.17 11.48 7.70
CA TRP A 39 -6.26 12.62 7.61
C TRP A 39 -5.68 13.00 8.97
N ASP A 40 -6.45 12.79 10.04
CA ASP A 40 -5.96 12.97 11.41
C ASP A 40 -4.96 11.87 11.78
N PHE A 41 -3.76 12.28 12.20
CA PHE A 41 -2.67 11.37 12.59
C PHE A 41 -2.97 10.57 13.86
N SER A 42 -3.93 11.02 14.68
CA SER A 42 -4.36 10.36 15.91
C SER A 42 -5.66 9.54 15.76
N TYR A 43 -6.23 9.49 14.55
CA TYR A 43 -7.48 8.76 14.33
C TYR A 43 -7.31 7.24 14.53
N GLY A 44 -8.27 6.62 15.21
CA GLY A 44 -8.37 5.17 15.39
C GLY A 44 -7.56 4.65 16.59
N GLN A 45 -6.77 3.63 16.40
CA GLN A 45 -6.05 2.92 17.46
C GLN A 45 -4.53 3.10 17.33
N PRO A 46 -3.77 3.10 18.44
CA PRO A 46 -2.31 3.15 18.38
C PRO A 46 -1.73 1.86 17.79
N PHE A 47 -0.76 2.02 16.90
CA PHE A 47 -0.05 0.90 16.26
C PHE A 47 1.06 0.39 17.18
N THR A 48 0.69 -0.59 18.02
CA THR A 48 1.56 -1.16 19.04
C THR A 48 2.22 -2.46 18.59
N GLU A 49 3.13 -3.00 19.40
CA GLU A 49 3.72 -4.32 19.18
C GLU A 49 2.65 -5.44 19.21
N THR A 50 1.64 -5.31 20.07
CA THR A 50 0.48 -6.23 20.08
C THR A 50 -0.26 -6.20 18.75
N THR A 51 -0.48 -5.01 18.17
CA THR A 51 -1.10 -4.87 16.85
C THR A 51 -0.25 -5.53 15.76
N GLN A 52 1.08 -5.36 15.79
CA GLN A 52 2.00 -6.00 14.84
C GLN A 52 1.95 -7.52 14.94
N THR A 53 1.92 -8.07 16.16
CA THR A 53 1.81 -9.52 16.40
C THR A 53 0.47 -10.06 15.90
N TYR A 54 -0.61 -9.34 16.11
CA TYR A 54 -1.93 -9.68 15.58
C TYR A 54 -1.92 -9.70 14.04
N LEU A 55 -1.34 -8.69 13.39
CA LEU A 55 -1.22 -8.65 11.92
C LEU A 55 -0.40 -9.84 11.39
N LEU A 56 0.69 -10.23 12.05
CA LEU A 56 1.46 -11.41 11.66
C LEU A 56 0.64 -12.69 11.76
N SER A 57 -0.21 -12.84 12.79
CA SER A 57 -1.12 -13.99 12.92
C SER A 57 -2.16 -14.04 11.81
N LEU A 58 -2.70 -12.89 11.40
CA LEU A 58 -3.64 -12.79 10.29
C LEU A 58 -2.99 -13.12 8.93
N LEU A 59 -1.70 -12.81 8.75
CA LEU A 59 -0.96 -13.07 7.53
C LEU A 59 -0.52 -14.54 7.39
N ALA A 60 -0.44 -15.30 8.48
CA ALA A 60 0.08 -16.65 8.51
C ALA A 60 -0.69 -17.67 7.64
N PRO A 61 -2.04 -17.67 7.56
CA PRO A 61 -2.79 -18.65 6.78
C PRO A 61 -2.37 -18.68 5.31
N SER A 62 -2.31 -19.89 4.72
CA SER A 62 -1.83 -20.09 3.34
C SER A 62 -2.70 -19.43 2.28
N TYR A 63 -4.02 -19.27 2.54
CA TYR A 63 -4.94 -18.61 1.61
C TYR A 63 -4.77 -17.08 1.56
N ILE A 64 -4.08 -16.47 2.53
CA ILE A 64 -3.74 -15.05 2.50
C ILE A 64 -2.57 -14.84 1.55
N SER A 65 -2.75 -14.02 0.53
CA SER A 65 -1.71 -13.69 -0.45
C SER A 65 -0.65 -12.76 0.10
N GLY A 66 -1.04 -11.80 0.92
CA GLY A 66 -0.10 -10.84 1.47
C GLY A 66 -0.73 -9.69 2.26
N LEU A 67 0.09 -8.67 2.51
CA LEU A 67 -0.27 -7.44 3.22
C LEU A 67 -0.54 -6.30 2.24
N THR A 68 -1.54 -5.48 2.53
CA THR A 68 -1.74 -4.19 1.86
C THR A 68 -1.70 -3.05 2.88
N LEU A 69 -0.88 -2.05 2.61
CA LEU A 69 -0.79 -0.80 3.37
C LEU A 69 -1.52 0.31 2.60
N LEU A 70 -2.48 0.95 3.25
CA LEU A 70 -3.27 2.03 2.67
C LEU A 70 -3.95 2.84 3.79
N GLY A 71 -5.01 3.58 3.47
CA GLY A 71 -5.85 4.31 4.43
C GLY A 71 -5.57 5.79 4.37
N GLY A 72 -4.89 6.37 5.35
CA GLY A 72 -4.29 7.70 5.28
C GLY A 72 -3.14 7.69 4.25
N GLU A 73 -1.93 7.94 4.70
CA GLU A 73 -0.76 7.96 3.82
C GLU A 73 0.40 7.16 4.45
N PRO A 74 0.68 5.94 3.99
CA PRO A 74 1.79 5.15 4.52
C PRO A 74 3.16 5.83 4.36
N PHE A 75 3.33 6.70 3.34
CA PHE A 75 4.57 7.42 3.10
C PHE A 75 4.67 8.78 3.79
N GLU A 76 3.77 9.12 4.72
CA GLU A 76 4.08 10.19 5.67
C GLU A 76 5.34 9.81 6.47
N PRO A 77 6.30 10.73 6.67
CA PRO A 77 7.57 10.40 7.35
C PRO A 77 7.42 9.72 8.71
N GLU A 78 6.39 10.09 9.48
CA GLU A 78 6.06 9.46 10.77
C GLU A 78 5.58 8.01 10.58
N ASN A 79 4.72 7.78 9.60
CA ASN A 79 4.19 6.45 9.30
C ASN A 79 5.27 5.52 8.77
N GLN A 80 6.14 6.00 7.88
CA GLN A 80 7.29 5.23 7.38
C GLN A 80 8.18 4.72 8.52
N ARG A 81 8.54 5.59 9.47
CA ARG A 81 9.39 5.21 10.62
C ARG A 81 8.74 4.15 11.49
N SER A 82 7.42 4.19 11.63
CA SER A 82 6.65 3.21 12.43
C SER A 82 6.43 1.90 11.68
N LEU A 83 6.21 1.96 10.35
CA LEU A 83 5.97 0.78 9.51
C LEU A 83 7.24 -0.03 9.25
N LEU A 84 8.40 0.62 9.11
CA LEU A 84 9.63 -0.04 8.74
C LEU A 84 10.01 -1.23 9.65
N PRO A 85 10.02 -1.11 10.99
CA PRO A 85 10.30 -2.26 11.87
C PRO A 85 9.30 -3.41 11.67
N PHE A 86 8.02 -3.09 11.49
CA PHE A 86 6.99 -4.09 11.24
C PHE A 86 7.20 -4.81 9.91
N LEU A 87 7.49 -4.11 8.82
CA LEU A 87 7.74 -4.72 7.52
C LEU A 87 8.97 -5.63 7.51
N ARG A 88 10.02 -5.27 8.24
CA ARG A 88 11.18 -6.16 8.47
C ARG A 88 10.74 -7.47 9.15
N ARG A 89 9.88 -7.40 10.16
CA ARG A 89 9.31 -8.58 10.84
C ARG A 89 8.48 -9.43 9.88
N VAL A 90 7.64 -8.80 9.05
CA VAL A 90 6.84 -9.52 8.02
C VAL A 90 7.76 -10.25 7.06
N ARG A 91 8.79 -9.61 6.53
CA ARG A 91 9.75 -10.24 5.60
C ARG A 91 10.53 -11.38 6.24
N ALA A 92 10.93 -11.23 7.49
CA ALA A 92 11.66 -12.28 8.23
C ALA A 92 10.78 -13.50 8.52
N ALA A 93 9.53 -13.28 8.94
CA ALA A 93 8.62 -14.36 9.35
C ALA A 93 7.87 -15.02 8.19
N LEU A 94 7.54 -14.23 7.16
CA LEU A 94 6.63 -14.63 6.08
C LEU A 94 7.16 -14.15 4.71
N PRO A 95 8.36 -14.58 4.28
CA PRO A 95 9.01 -14.08 3.06
C PRO A 95 8.22 -14.36 1.78
N GLN A 96 7.33 -15.35 1.80
CA GLN A 96 6.47 -15.73 0.66
C GLN A 96 5.24 -14.81 0.49
N LYS A 97 4.91 -13.96 1.47
CA LYS A 97 3.77 -13.04 1.38
C LYS A 97 4.19 -11.76 0.66
N ASP A 98 3.44 -11.36 -0.35
CA ASP A 98 3.71 -10.09 -1.01
C ASP A 98 3.21 -8.88 -0.19
N ILE A 99 3.83 -7.73 -0.40
CA ILE A 99 3.46 -6.49 0.29
C ILE A 99 3.15 -5.42 -0.75
N TRP A 100 1.89 -4.97 -0.74
CA TRP A 100 1.40 -3.86 -1.53
C TRP A 100 1.31 -2.60 -0.68
N CYS A 101 1.58 -1.45 -1.28
CA CYS A 101 1.42 -0.17 -0.62
C CYS A 101 0.75 0.83 -1.57
N PHE A 102 -0.26 1.52 -1.07
CA PHE A 102 -0.90 2.64 -1.75
C PHE A 102 -0.33 3.93 -1.18
N THR A 103 -0.02 4.88 -2.06
CA THR A 103 0.42 6.23 -1.67
C THR A 103 -0.17 7.27 -2.61
N GLY A 104 -0.49 8.43 -2.07
CA GLY A 104 -0.84 9.61 -2.86
C GLY A 104 0.38 10.29 -3.47
N PHE A 105 1.58 10.00 -2.98
CA PHE A 105 2.81 10.53 -3.57
C PHE A 105 3.21 9.75 -4.82
N THR A 106 3.91 10.39 -5.73
CA THR A 106 4.44 9.74 -6.93
C THR A 106 5.79 9.10 -6.65
N TRP A 107 6.19 8.13 -7.48
CA TRP A 107 7.51 7.52 -7.46
C TRP A 107 8.62 8.58 -7.48
N GLU A 108 8.44 9.61 -8.29
CA GLU A 108 9.38 10.71 -8.44
C GLU A 108 9.50 11.53 -7.13
N GLU A 109 8.37 11.84 -6.47
CA GLU A 109 8.38 12.52 -5.17
C GLU A 109 9.10 11.68 -4.10
N LEU A 110 8.92 10.35 -4.09
CA LEU A 110 9.59 9.45 -3.15
C LEU A 110 11.12 9.40 -3.34
N HIS A 111 11.63 9.74 -4.54
CA HIS A 111 13.06 9.74 -4.86
C HIS A 111 13.69 11.14 -4.91
N THR A 112 12.89 12.20 -4.83
CA THR A 112 13.40 13.58 -4.88
C THR A 112 13.90 14.00 -3.50
N PRO A 113 15.19 14.34 -3.35
CA PRO A 113 15.71 14.89 -2.10
C PRO A 113 14.97 16.16 -1.67
N GLY A 114 14.60 16.25 -0.41
CA GLY A 114 13.87 17.39 0.16
C GLY A 114 12.37 17.42 -0.13
N SER A 115 11.83 16.46 -0.89
CA SER A 115 10.36 16.31 -1.01
C SER A 115 9.73 15.90 0.32
N HIS A 116 8.46 16.23 0.52
CA HIS A 116 7.75 15.94 1.77
C HIS A 116 7.80 14.47 2.20
N PRO A 117 7.51 13.46 1.33
CA PRO A 117 7.52 12.06 1.72
C PRO A 117 8.93 11.48 1.91
N ARG A 118 9.97 12.18 1.40
CA ARG A 118 11.34 11.66 1.41
C ARG A 118 11.99 11.80 2.78
N CYS A 119 12.31 10.69 3.43
CA CYS A 119 13.03 10.66 4.71
C CYS A 119 14.09 9.56 4.71
N ALA A 120 14.86 9.46 5.80
CA ALA A 120 15.99 8.54 5.89
C ALA A 120 15.65 7.06 5.70
N VAL A 121 14.38 6.68 5.93
CA VAL A 121 13.94 5.28 5.84
C VAL A 121 13.20 4.93 4.55
N THR A 122 12.97 5.89 3.67
CA THR A 122 12.15 5.71 2.46
C THR A 122 12.69 4.62 1.54
N ASP A 123 13.99 4.61 1.26
CA ASP A 123 14.60 3.62 0.35
C ASP A 123 14.48 2.21 0.90
N GLU A 124 14.71 2.05 2.20
CA GLU A 124 14.58 0.75 2.83
C GLU A 124 13.12 0.28 2.85
N LEU A 125 12.18 1.17 3.18
CA LEU A 125 10.76 0.85 3.13
C LEU A 125 10.35 0.39 1.73
N LEU A 126 10.72 1.13 0.68
CA LEU A 126 10.49 0.74 -0.72
C LEU A 126 11.12 -0.61 -1.07
N SER A 127 12.29 -0.94 -0.52
CA SER A 127 12.96 -2.22 -0.78
C SER A 127 12.18 -3.42 -0.23
N LEU A 128 11.36 -3.22 0.78
CA LEU A 128 10.52 -4.23 1.41
C LEU A 128 9.15 -4.42 0.73
N LEU A 129 8.78 -3.60 -0.24
CA LEU A 129 7.51 -3.69 -0.95
C LEU A 129 7.67 -4.46 -2.27
N ASP A 130 6.59 -5.11 -2.72
CA ASP A 130 6.53 -5.77 -4.05
C ASP A 130 5.80 -4.94 -5.07
N VAL A 131 4.71 -4.27 -4.65
CA VAL A 131 3.90 -3.42 -5.51
C VAL A 131 3.63 -2.08 -4.84
N LEU A 132 3.81 -1.01 -5.60
CA LEU A 132 3.42 0.34 -5.21
C LEU A 132 2.29 0.83 -6.11
N VAL A 133 1.18 1.26 -5.50
CA VAL A 133 0.14 2.02 -6.19
C VAL A 133 0.37 3.48 -5.84
N ASP A 134 0.91 4.24 -6.80
CA ASP A 134 1.36 5.61 -6.57
C ASP A 134 0.46 6.66 -7.24
N GLY A 135 0.55 7.87 -6.73
CA GLY A 135 -0.14 9.04 -7.25
C GLY A 135 -1.48 9.34 -6.57
N ARG A 136 -1.78 10.64 -6.47
CA ARG A 136 -3.00 11.15 -5.83
C ARG A 136 -4.25 10.70 -6.59
N TYR A 137 -5.28 10.35 -5.84
CA TYR A 137 -6.62 10.20 -6.40
C TYR A 137 -7.07 11.54 -6.98
N VAL A 138 -7.57 11.52 -8.21
CA VAL A 138 -8.13 12.67 -8.92
C VAL A 138 -9.55 12.34 -9.34
N ASP A 139 -10.54 13.00 -8.73
CA ASP A 139 -11.96 12.67 -8.94
C ASP A 139 -12.41 12.83 -10.40
N ALA A 140 -11.95 13.88 -11.09
CA ALA A 140 -12.23 14.09 -12.52
C ALA A 140 -11.68 12.97 -13.44
N LEU A 141 -10.78 12.12 -12.92
CA LEU A 141 -10.18 10.97 -13.62
C LEU A 141 -10.63 9.64 -13.01
N ARG A 142 -11.71 9.66 -12.23
CA ARG A 142 -12.30 8.46 -11.63
C ARG A 142 -12.74 7.49 -12.72
N ASP A 143 -12.35 6.22 -12.54
CA ASP A 143 -12.74 5.14 -13.45
C ASP A 143 -12.88 3.83 -12.66
N ILE A 144 -14.11 3.36 -12.53
CA ILE A 144 -14.47 2.13 -11.78
C ILE A 144 -14.03 0.84 -12.48
N SER A 145 -13.63 0.91 -13.75
CA SER A 145 -13.10 -0.26 -14.48
C SER A 145 -11.64 -0.56 -14.15
N LEU A 146 -10.93 0.40 -13.53
CA LEU A 146 -9.54 0.24 -13.16
C LEU A 146 -9.39 -0.74 -11.99
N ARG A 147 -8.51 -1.72 -12.14
CA ARG A 147 -8.20 -2.64 -11.05
C ARG A 147 -7.24 -1.99 -10.05
N PHE A 148 -7.59 -2.09 -8.77
CA PHE A 148 -6.78 -1.67 -7.62
C PHE A 148 -6.38 -0.19 -7.60
N ARG A 149 -7.11 0.69 -8.27
CA ARG A 149 -6.90 2.14 -8.26
C ARG A 149 -8.20 2.86 -8.57
N GLY A 150 -8.38 4.05 -8.03
CA GLY A 150 -9.63 4.79 -8.16
C GLY A 150 -9.65 5.78 -9.33
N SER A 151 -8.48 6.21 -9.82
CA SER A 151 -8.36 7.17 -10.94
C SER A 151 -7.24 6.80 -11.89
N SER A 152 -7.36 7.18 -13.15
CA SER A 152 -6.40 6.84 -14.20
C SER A 152 -5.01 7.50 -14.01
N LYS A 153 -4.91 8.51 -13.16
CA LYS A 153 -3.65 9.15 -12.77
C LYS A 153 -2.75 8.24 -11.94
N GLN A 154 -3.32 7.29 -11.21
CA GLN A 154 -2.57 6.37 -10.36
C GLN A 154 -1.89 5.28 -11.19
N ARG A 155 -0.72 4.83 -10.75
CA ARG A 155 0.06 3.77 -11.44
C ARG A 155 0.22 2.57 -10.53
N LEU A 156 0.23 1.37 -11.10
CA LEU A 156 0.63 0.14 -10.42
C LEU A 156 2.06 -0.18 -10.83
N ILE A 157 3.00 -0.04 -9.91
CA ILE A 157 4.43 -0.23 -10.15
C ILE A 157 4.85 -1.60 -9.61
N ASP A 158 5.44 -2.43 -10.47
CA ASP A 158 6.13 -3.66 -10.07
C ASP A 158 7.52 -3.30 -9.53
N LEU A 159 7.64 -3.26 -8.21
CA LEU A 159 8.90 -2.89 -7.57
C LEU A 159 9.98 -3.97 -7.73
N ASN A 160 9.58 -5.25 -7.86
CA ASN A 160 10.52 -6.33 -8.12
C ASN A 160 11.13 -6.21 -9.52
N ALA A 161 10.30 -5.97 -10.54
CA ALA A 161 10.79 -5.74 -11.90
C ALA A 161 11.58 -4.43 -11.99
N THR A 162 11.14 -3.37 -11.34
CA THR A 162 11.84 -2.07 -11.28
C THR A 162 13.25 -2.23 -10.71
N ARG A 163 13.41 -2.97 -9.61
CA ARG A 163 14.73 -3.24 -9.02
C ARG A 163 15.64 -4.07 -9.94
N ARG A 164 15.08 -5.10 -10.61
CA ARG A 164 15.87 -5.95 -11.54
C ARG A 164 16.34 -5.20 -12.77
N THR A 165 15.52 -4.31 -13.30
CA THR A 165 15.80 -3.64 -14.58
C THR A 165 16.46 -2.27 -14.44
N GLY A 166 16.43 -1.68 -13.23
CA GLY A 166 16.81 -0.29 -12.98
C GLY A 166 15.89 0.75 -13.65
N ARG A 167 14.72 0.34 -14.16
CA ARG A 167 13.73 1.20 -14.83
C ARG A 167 12.37 1.01 -14.21
N LEU A 168 11.62 2.11 -14.06
CA LEU A 168 10.24 2.06 -13.60
C LEU A 168 9.42 1.10 -14.47
N THR A 169 8.93 0.02 -13.87
CA THR A 169 8.18 -1.03 -14.56
C THR A 169 6.76 -1.07 -13.99
N LEU A 170 5.77 -0.90 -14.85
CA LEU A 170 4.37 -0.98 -14.46
C LEU A 170 3.88 -2.43 -14.52
N LEU A 171 3.02 -2.80 -13.58
CA LEU A 171 2.24 -4.02 -13.72
C LEU A 171 1.34 -3.90 -14.94
N PRO A 172 1.26 -4.94 -15.80
CA PRO A 172 0.38 -4.91 -16.95
C PRO A 172 -1.06 -4.71 -16.47
N ALA A 173 -1.75 -3.74 -17.08
CA ALA A 173 -3.19 -3.65 -16.97
C ALA A 173 -3.75 -4.95 -17.57
N ARG A 174 -4.11 -5.93 -16.74
CA ARG A 174 -4.82 -7.11 -17.21
C ARG A 174 -6.20 -6.62 -17.60
N GLU A 175 -6.40 -6.43 -18.90
CA GLU A 175 -7.70 -6.31 -19.51
C GLU A 175 -8.57 -7.47 -19.05
N GLY A 176 -9.83 -7.16 -18.78
CA GLY A 176 -10.77 -8.06 -18.15
C GLY A 176 -11.00 -9.37 -18.87
N ARG A 177 -11.48 -10.34 -18.10
CA ARG A 177 -12.00 -11.67 -18.42
C ARG A 177 -10.96 -12.72 -18.83
N ARG A 178 -10.67 -13.63 -17.89
CA ARG A 178 -10.47 -15.02 -18.30
C ARG A 178 -11.72 -15.43 -19.10
N PRO A 179 -11.57 -15.99 -20.31
CA PRO A 179 -12.68 -16.72 -20.92
C PRO A 179 -13.10 -17.83 -19.94
N ALA A 180 -14.39 -17.94 -19.71
CA ALA A 180 -14.96 -19.05 -18.98
C ALA A 180 -14.43 -20.35 -19.64
N ALA A 181 -13.88 -21.26 -18.83
CA ALA A 181 -13.63 -22.62 -19.28
C ALA A 181 -14.96 -23.15 -19.78
N GLN A 182 -15.04 -23.46 -21.06
CA GLN A 182 -16.17 -24.20 -21.61
C GLN A 182 -16.13 -25.63 -21.05
N PRO A 183 -17.33 -26.20 -20.75
CA PRO A 183 -17.45 -27.54 -20.16
C PRO A 183 -16.91 -28.64 -21.06
#